data_f760de1a0429f13a9eec9b35bf5c8c49
#
_entry.id   f760de1a0429f13a9eec9b35bf5c8c49
#
_cell.length_a   1.000
_cell.length_b   1.000
_cell.length_c   1.000
_cell.angle_alpha   90.00
_cell.angle_beta   90.00
_cell.angle_gamma   90.00
#
_symmetry.space_group_name_H-M   'P 1'
#
loop_
_entity.id
_entity.type
_entity.pdbx_description
1 polymer ?
#
loop_
_entity_poly.entity_id
_entity_poly.type
_entity_poly.pdbx_seq_one_letter_code
_entity_poly.pdbx_strand_id
1 'polypeptide(L)'
;MGSLARTRLVAGGAALVTIGAGLGIRGVGSGGGDVVKYGGDALYTVLVYALVVLIAPRVRALVAGGVALGVSWAVELFQLTDVPGELAARSVFARLVLGSTFNAPDLLWYAVGALGAGLGHAGVVRWRRGAGRPPGAPGVLGPPGAPGVPGVRRGVAGGRSPGP
;
A
#
# COMPACT_ATOMS: atom_id res chain seq x y z
N MET A 1 10.20 6.24 -17.17
CA MET A 1 9.69 6.71 -15.86
C MET A 1 10.14 5.74 -14.78
N GLY A 2 10.82 6.23 -13.73
CA GLY A 2 11.30 5.40 -12.63
C GLY A 2 10.13 4.75 -11.87
N SER A 3 10.35 3.60 -11.26
CA SER A 3 9.33 2.83 -10.51
C SER A 3 8.61 3.67 -9.43
N LEU A 4 9.35 4.61 -8.80
CA LEU A 4 8.80 5.49 -7.76
C LEU A 4 7.83 6.54 -8.31
N ALA A 5 8.14 7.14 -9.46
CA ALA A 5 7.24 8.09 -10.12
C ALA A 5 5.92 7.40 -10.48
N ARG A 6 6.00 6.17 -11.00
CA ARG A 6 4.82 5.36 -11.31
C ARG A 6 3.98 5.03 -10.07
N THR A 7 4.63 4.69 -8.95
CA THR A 7 3.91 4.44 -7.69
C THR A 7 3.20 5.71 -7.20
N ARG A 8 3.86 6.86 -7.24
CA ARG A 8 3.25 8.15 -6.87
C ARG A 8 2.07 8.52 -7.78
N LEU A 9 2.19 8.32 -9.10
CA LEU A 9 1.08 8.57 -10.03
C LEU A 9 -0.13 7.69 -9.73
N VAL A 10 0.08 6.40 -9.46
CA VAL A 10 -1.00 5.48 -9.09
C VAL A 10 -1.63 5.89 -7.76
N ALA A 11 -0.82 6.22 -6.75
CA ALA A 11 -1.33 6.66 -5.46
C ALA A 11 -2.08 8.01 -5.56
N GLY A 12 -1.58 8.95 -6.34
CA GLY A 12 -2.25 10.22 -6.62
C GLY A 12 -3.58 10.03 -7.36
N GLY A 13 -3.60 9.17 -8.37
CA GLY A 13 -4.82 8.79 -9.07
C GLY A 13 -5.84 8.12 -8.14
N ALA A 14 -5.40 7.19 -7.30
CA ALA A 14 -6.25 6.57 -6.29
C ALA A 14 -6.83 7.60 -5.31
N ALA A 15 -6.02 8.55 -4.83
CA ALA A 15 -6.49 9.63 -3.96
C ALA A 15 -7.58 10.48 -4.64
N LEU A 16 -7.37 10.89 -5.90
CA LEU A 16 -8.35 11.68 -6.65
C LEU A 16 -9.66 10.91 -6.87
N VAL A 17 -9.58 9.63 -7.24
CA VAL A 17 -10.76 8.77 -7.39
C VAL A 17 -11.51 8.64 -6.07
N THR A 18 -10.79 8.45 -4.96
CA THR A 18 -11.39 8.33 -3.63
C THR A 18 -12.08 9.62 -3.20
N ILE A 19 -11.46 10.79 -3.46
CA ILE A 19 -12.09 12.10 -3.21
C ILE A 19 -13.34 12.24 -4.05
N GLY A 20 -13.27 11.96 -5.36
CA GLY A 20 -14.44 12.03 -6.25
C GLY A 20 -15.57 11.11 -5.82
N ALA A 21 -15.26 9.87 -5.44
CA ALA A 21 -16.24 8.92 -4.91
C ALA A 21 -16.87 9.42 -3.60
N GLY A 22 -16.06 9.90 -2.65
CA GLY A 22 -16.55 10.42 -1.38
C GLY A 22 -17.45 11.65 -1.53
N LEU A 23 -17.12 12.57 -2.44
CA LEU A 23 -17.94 13.72 -2.76
C LEU A 23 -19.21 13.30 -3.51
N GLY A 24 -19.11 12.35 -4.44
CA GLY A 24 -20.23 11.80 -5.19
C GLY A 24 -21.26 11.12 -4.27
N ILE A 25 -20.81 10.31 -3.33
CA ILE A 25 -21.68 9.65 -2.34
C ILE A 25 -22.42 10.70 -1.49
N ARG A 26 -21.74 11.77 -1.07
CA ARG A 26 -22.37 12.87 -0.32
C ARG A 26 -23.35 13.68 -1.16
N GLY A 27 -23.13 13.79 -2.48
CA GLY A 27 -24.00 14.52 -3.41
C GLY A 27 -25.31 13.80 -3.72
N VAL A 28 -25.40 12.49 -3.50
CA VAL A 28 -26.63 11.70 -3.74
C VAL A 28 -27.73 12.00 -2.69
N GLY A 29 -27.44 12.81 -1.68
CA GLY A 29 -28.40 13.35 -0.73
C GLY A 29 -28.78 12.40 0.41
N SER A 30 -29.75 12.83 1.22
CA SER A 30 -30.18 12.20 2.46
C SER A 30 -30.86 10.81 2.29
N GLY A 31 -30.94 10.27 1.08
CA GLY A 31 -31.58 8.97 0.80
C GLY A 31 -30.67 7.74 0.98
N GLY A 32 -29.36 7.93 1.18
CA GLY A 32 -28.38 6.83 1.21
C GLY A 32 -28.21 6.14 2.57
N GLY A 33 -28.76 6.67 3.64
CA GLY A 33 -28.70 6.08 4.98
C GLY A 33 -27.30 5.65 5.43
N ASP A 34 -27.23 4.55 6.14
CA ASP A 34 -26.01 4.00 6.74
C ASP A 34 -24.93 3.62 5.70
N VAL A 35 -25.32 3.16 4.52
CA VAL A 35 -24.39 2.77 3.45
C VAL A 35 -23.57 3.96 2.97
N VAL A 36 -24.18 5.13 2.82
CA VAL A 36 -23.50 6.36 2.41
C VAL A 36 -22.54 6.83 3.48
N LYS A 37 -22.96 6.78 4.75
CA LYS A 37 -22.13 7.15 5.89
C LYS A 37 -20.90 6.24 5.98
N TYR A 38 -21.13 4.95 6.15
CA TYR A 38 -20.04 3.96 6.35
C TYR A 38 -19.14 3.81 5.13
N GLY A 39 -19.69 3.93 3.92
CA GLY A 39 -18.90 4.00 2.71
C GLY A 39 -17.96 5.21 2.70
N GLY A 40 -18.42 6.37 3.19
CA GLY A 40 -17.63 7.57 3.37
C GLY A 40 -16.45 7.37 4.32
N ASP A 41 -16.67 6.68 5.44
CA ASP A 41 -15.66 6.41 6.47
C ASP A 41 -14.57 5.45 5.95
N ALA A 42 -14.99 4.38 5.27
CA ALA A 42 -14.04 3.48 4.60
C ALA A 42 -13.21 4.22 3.54
N LEU A 43 -13.85 5.07 2.71
CA LEU A 43 -13.17 5.87 1.70
C LEU A 43 -12.22 6.89 2.31
N TYR A 44 -12.54 7.47 3.47
CA TYR A 44 -11.64 8.36 4.19
C TYR A 44 -10.32 7.66 4.51
N THR A 45 -10.37 6.45 5.07
CA THR A 45 -9.15 5.68 5.37
C THR A 45 -8.40 5.26 4.10
N VAL A 46 -9.11 4.91 3.01
CA VAL A 46 -8.48 4.65 1.71
C VAL A 46 -7.74 5.88 1.19
N LEU A 47 -8.31 7.08 1.35
CA LEU A 47 -7.66 8.34 1.00
C LEU A 47 -6.39 8.55 1.82
N VAL A 48 -6.46 8.40 3.15
CA VAL A 48 -5.28 8.53 4.03
C VAL A 48 -4.20 7.52 3.63
N TYR A 49 -4.58 6.28 3.33
CA TYR A 49 -3.66 5.25 2.82
C TYR A 49 -2.96 5.69 1.52
N ALA A 50 -3.73 6.21 0.56
CA ALA A 50 -3.18 6.69 -0.71
C ALA A 50 -2.20 7.85 -0.51
N LEU A 51 -2.49 8.77 0.41
CA LEU A 51 -1.60 9.87 0.78
C LEU A 51 -0.31 9.38 1.44
N VAL A 52 -0.38 8.38 2.33
CA VAL A 52 0.81 7.75 2.92
C VAL A 52 1.71 7.14 1.85
N VAL A 53 1.14 6.41 0.89
CA VAL A 53 1.90 5.83 -0.23
C VAL A 53 2.44 6.91 -1.18
N LEU A 54 1.71 7.99 -1.39
CA LEU A 54 2.16 9.13 -2.21
C LEU A 54 3.40 9.81 -1.61
N ILE A 55 3.41 10.02 -0.29
CA ILE A 55 4.52 10.62 0.45
C ILE A 55 5.69 9.63 0.55
N ALA A 56 5.40 8.37 0.93
CA ALA A 56 6.37 7.32 1.15
C ALA A 56 6.17 6.13 0.18
N PRO A 57 6.55 6.24 -1.11
CA PRO A 57 6.22 5.25 -2.14
C PRO A 57 6.92 3.89 -1.97
N ARG A 58 7.84 3.77 -1.02
CA ARG A 58 8.51 2.51 -0.64
C ARG A 58 7.91 1.86 0.60
N VAL A 59 6.90 2.46 1.21
CA VAL A 59 6.28 1.95 2.43
C VAL A 59 5.67 0.55 2.18
N ARG A 60 5.80 -0.32 3.17
CA ARG A 60 5.16 -1.65 3.13
C ARG A 60 3.64 -1.49 3.32
N ALA A 61 2.86 -2.30 2.61
CA ALA A 61 1.39 -2.22 2.66
C ALA A 61 0.82 -2.29 4.10
N LEU A 62 1.38 -3.15 4.96
CA LEU A 62 0.97 -3.24 6.36
C LEU A 62 1.26 -1.96 7.16
N VAL A 63 2.41 -1.34 6.92
CA VAL A 63 2.78 -0.09 7.61
C VAL A 63 1.88 1.05 7.12
N ALA A 64 1.65 1.15 5.81
CA ALA A 64 0.73 2.15 5.25
C ALA A 64 -0.70 1.98 5.79
N GLY A 65 -1.18 0.72 5.90
CA GLY A 65 -2.49 0.41 6.48
C GLY A 65 -2.57 0.77 7.97
N GLY A 66 -1.53 0.42 8.75
CA GLY A 66 -1.47 0.76 10.17
C GLY A 66 -1.44 2.27 10.41
N VAL A 67 -0.68 3.02 9.62
CA VAL A 67 -0.64 4.49 9.70
C VAL A 67 -1.99 5.08 9.31
N ALA A 68 -2.60 4.62 8.21
CA ALA A 68 -3.89 5.13 7.76
C ALA A 68 -4.99 4.87 8.80
N LEU A 69 -5.04 3.66 9.34
CA LEU A 69 -5.98 3.29 10.40
C LEU A 69 -5.75 4.10 11.67
N GLY A 70 -4.49 4.22 12.10
CA GLY A 70 -4.13 5.00 13.29
C GLY A 70 -4.51 6.47 13.18
N VAL A 71 -4.30 7.09 12.02
CA VAL A 71 -4.72 8.48 11.75
C VAL A 71 -6.25 8.58 11.77
N SER A 72 -6.96 7.67 11.08
CA SER A 72 -8.42 7.70 11.07
C SER A 72 -9.02 7.53 12.47
N TRP A 73 -8.50 6.61 13.26
CA TRP A 73 -8.92 6.43 14.65
C TRP A 73 -8.56 7.62 15.54
N ALA A 74 -7.37 8.23 15.33
CA ALA A 74 -6.99 9.43 16.09
C ALA A 74 -7.94 10.59 15.83
N VAL A 75 -8.36 10.79 14.57
CA VAL A 75 -9.35 11.80 14.20
C VAL A 75 -10.71 11.49 14.86
N GLU A 76 -11.15 10.23 14.82
CA GLU A 76 -12.41 9.82 15.42
C GLU A 76 -12.40 10.02 16.95
N LEU A 77 -11.31 9.60 17.62
CA LEU A 77 -11.18 9.81 19.05
C LEU A 77 -11.03 11.29 19.42
N PHE A 78 -10.44 12.11 18.54
CA PHE A 78 -10.37 13.55 18.73
C PHE A 78 -11.76 14.19 18.72
N GLN A 79 -12.73 13.60 18.02
CA GLN A 79 -14.12 14.07 18.04
C GLN A 79 -14.81 13.88 19.40
N LEU A 80 -14.21 13.13 20.34
CA LEU A 80 -14.68 13.10 21.73
C LEU A 80 -14.46 14.42 22.47
N THR A 81 -13.63 15.30 21.89
CA THR A 81 -13.47 16.68 22.37
C THR A 81 -14.43 17.61 21.63
N ASP A 82 -14.72 18.78 22.19
CA ASP A 82 -15.60 19.76 21.54
C ASP A 82 -14.91 20.49 20.37
N VAL A 83 -13.58 20.41 20.28
CA VAL A 83 -12.75 21.15 19.31
C VAL A 83 -13.11 20.86 17.85
N PRO A 84 -13.26 19.60 17.38
CA PRO A 84 -13.67 19.33 16.01
C PRO A 84 -15.03 19.90 15.66
N GLY A 85 -15.98 19.86 16.57
CA GLY A 85 -17.31 20.45 16.41
C GLY A 85 -17.24 21.98 16.19
N GLU A 86 -16.46 22.68 17.01
CA GLU A 86 -16.24 24.12 16.87
C GLU A 86 -15.55 24.48 15.55
N LEU A 87 -14.52 23.72 15.14
CA LEU A 87 -13.84 23.94 13.87
C LEU A 87 -14.73 23.64 12.67
N ALA A 88 -15.55 22.60 12.74
CA ALA A 88 -16.51 22.21 11.72
C ALA A 88 -17.60 23.29 11.51
N ALA A 89 -18.00 23.97 12.58
CA ALA A 89 -18.93 25.10 12.49
C ALA A 89 -18.35 26.31 11.75
N ARG A 90 -17.02 26.47 11.78
CA ARG A 90 -16.33 27.63 11.18
C ARG A 90 -15.75 27.34 9.80
N SER A 91 -15.52 26.07 9.42
CA SER A 91 -14.85 25.69 8.19
C SER A 91 -15.42 24.42 7.59
N VAL A 92 -15.87 24.52 6.34
CA VAL A 92 -16.30 23.36 5.54
C VAL A 92 -15.15 22.34 5.38
N PHE A 93 -13.92 22.84 5.23
CA PHE A 93 -12.74 21.96 5.13
C PHE A 93 -12.49 21.18 6.44
N ALA A 94 -12.57 21.86 7.58
CA ALA A 94 -12.44 21.20 8.88
C ALA A 94 -13.53 20.12 9.07
N ARG A 95 -14.77 20.43 8.70
CA ARG A 95 -15.89 19.48 8.75
C ARG A 95 -15.67 18.27 7.83
N LEU A 96 -15.07 18.47 6.65
CA LEU A 96 -14.80 17.37 5.72
C LEU A 96 -13.65 16.46 6.19
N VAL A 97 -12.64 17.04 6.85
CA VAL A 97 -11.41 16.32 7.26
C VAL A 97 -11.57 15.73 8.67
N LEU A 98 -12.08 16.51 9.61
CA LEU A 98 -12.14 16.10 11.02
C LEU A 98 -13.50 15.48 11.40
N GLY A 99 -14.55 15.70 10.59
CA GLY A 99 -15.91 15.38 11.01
C GLY A 99 -16.40 16.30 12.13
N SER A 100 -17.49 15.93 12.80
CA SER A 100 -18.06 16.75 13.87
C SER A 100 -18.55 15.97 15.08
N THR A 101 -18.71 14.65 14.94
CA THR A 101 -19.39 13.84 15.97
C THR A 101 -18.80 12.44 15.98
N PHE A 102 -18.31 12.00 17.12
CA PHE A 102 -17.81 10.65 17.36
C PHE A 102 -18.91 9.61 17.15
N ASN A 103 -18.55 8.51 16.47
CA ASN A 103 -19.45 7.39 16.30
C ASN A 103 -18.67 6.06 16.31
N ALA A 104 -18.81 5.27 17.34
CA ALA A 104 -18.05 4.04 17.53
C ALA A 104 -18.07 3.04 16.36
N PRO A 105 -19.20 2.82 15.64
CA PRO A 105 -19.20 2.00 14.42
C PRO A 105 -18.24 2.44 13.34
N ASP A 106 -17.90 3.74 13.24
CA ASP A 106 -17.01 4.27 12.21
C ASP A 106 -15.59 3.69 12.33
N LEU A 107 -15.17 3.36 13.56
CA LEU A 107 -13.89 2.68 13.83
C LEU A 107 -13.74 1.35 13.06
N LEU A 108 -14.84 0.60 12.92
CA LEU A 108 -14.88 -0.64 12.15
C LEU A 108 -14.71 -0.37 10.64
N TRP A 109 -15.41 0.65 10.13
CA TRP A 109 -15.37 0.98 8.72
C TRP A 109 -14.02 1.57 8.28
N TYR A 110 -13.34 2.28 9.18
CA TYR A 110 -11.94 2.65 8.97
C TYR A 110 -11.04 1.42 8.83
N ALA A 111 -11.25 0.39 9.65
CA ALA A 111 -10.50 -0.86 9.52
C ALA A 111 -10.80 -1.58 8.20
N VAL A 112 -12.07 -1.60 7.75
CA VAL A 112 -12.46 -2.14 6.44
C VAL A 112 -11.76 -1.40 5.31
N GLY A 113 -11.73 -0.06 5.37
CA GLY A 113 -11.02 0.78 4.38
C GLY A 113 -9.52 0.50 4.33
N ALA A 114 -8.86 0.40 5.50
CA ALA A 114 -7.43 0.10 5.60
C ALA A 114 -7.09 -1.29 5.04
N LEU A 115 -7.90 -2.30 5.36
CA LEU A 115 -7.75 -3.67 4.85
C LEU A 115 -7.94 -3.72 3.33
N GLY A 116 -9.00 -3.11 2.82
CA GLY A 116 -9.28 -3.06 1.38
C GLY A 116 -8.14 -2.41 0.59
N ALA A 117 -7.65 -1.26 1.05
CA ALA A 117 -6.51 -0.57 0.45
C ALA A 117 -5.22 -1.40 0.51
N GLY A 118 -4.95 -2.04 1.65
CA GLY A 118 -3.78 -2.90 1.85
C GLY A 118 -3.81 -4.13 0.94
N LEU A 119 -4.95 -4.80 0.82
CA LEU A 119 -5.14 -5.94 -0.07
C LEU A 119 -4.99 -5.53 -1.55
N GLY A 120 -5.58 -4.41 -1.95
CA GLY A 120 -5.43 -3.86 -3.29
C GLY A 120 -3.98 -3.55 -3.62
N HIS A 121 -3.26 -2.90 -2.71
CA HIS A 121 -1.83 -2.62 -2.87
C HIS A 121 -1.01 -3.91 -3.00
N ALA A 122 -1.22 -4.88 -2.11
CA ALA A 122 -0.53 -6.17 -2.16
C ALA A 122 -0.85 -6.93 -3.46
N GLY A 123 -2.11 -6.90 -3.92
CA GLY A 123 -2.56 -7.48 -5.18
C GLY A 123 -1.83 -6.90 -6.39
N VAL A 124 -1.75 -5.57 -6.47
CA VAL A 124 -1.01 -4.87 -7.56
C VAL A 124 0.47 -5.23 -7.55
N VAL A 125 1.10 -5.29 -6.37
CA VAL A 125 2.52 -5.68 -6.25
C VAL A 125 2.74 -7.13 -6.69
N ARG A 126 1.86 -8.05 -6.30
CA ARG A 126 1.93 -9.47 -6.70
C ARG A 126 1.74 -9.64 -8.21
N TRP A 127 0.71 -8.99 -8.76
CA TRP A 127 0.44 -9.02 -10.21
C TRP A 127 1.64 -8.53 -11.02
N ARG A 128 2.26 -7.41 -10.62
CA ARG A 128 3.45 -6.87 -11.28
C ARG A 128 4.64 -7.84 -11.24
N ARG A 129 4.82 -8.56 -10.13
CA ARG A 129 5.87 -9.59 -10.01
C ARG A 129 5.60 -10.80 -10.89
N GLY A 130 4.34 -11.19 -11.05
CA GLY A 130 3.91 -12.29 -11.92
C GLY A 130 4.03 -11.95 -13.41
N ALA A 131 3.63 -10.72 -13.79
CA ALA A 131 3.70 -10.25 -15.18
C ALA A 131 5.13 -10.08 -15.72
N GLY A 132 6.13 -9.96 -14.83
CA GLY A 132 7.55 -9.89 -15.21
C GLY A 132 8.23 -11.25 -15.40
N ARG A 133 7.53 -12.37 -15.21
CA ARG A 133 8.07 -13.71 -15.40
C ARG A 133 7.69 -14.18 -16.80
N PRO A 134 8.65 -14.38 -17.74
CA PRO A 134 8.29 -14.88 -19.07
C PRO A 134 7.66 -16.26 -18.93
N PRO A 135 6.55 -16.55 -19.65
CA PRO A 135 5.98 -17.88 -19.68
C PRO A 135 7.01 -18.81 -20.33
N GLY A 136 7.44 -19.83 -19.57
CA GLY A 136 8.22 -20.91 -20.15
C GLY A 136 9.72 -20.69 -20.23
N ALA A 137 10.37 -20.23 -19.16
CA ALA A 137 11.76 -20.66 -18.94
C ALA A 137 11.68 -22.16 -18.57
N PRO A 138 11.95 -23.11 -19.50
CA PRO A 138 12.09 -24.50 -19.10
C PRO A 138 13.19 -24.52 -18.07
N GLY A 139 12.93 -25.18 -16.93
CA GLY A 139 14.02 -25.51 -16.04
C GLY A 139 15.10 -26.10 -16.88
N VAL A 140 16.29 -25.51 -16.85
CA VAL A 140 17.46 -26.13 -17.45
C VAL A 140 17.67 -27.41 -16.65
N LEU A 141 16.97 -28.45 -17.07
CA LEU A 141 17.40 -29.81 -16.82
C LEU A 141 18.73 -29.87 -17.54
N GLY A 142 19.82 -29.78 -16.77
CA GLY A 142 21.12 -30.10 -17.30
C GLY A 142 21.01 -31.43 -18.05
N PRO A 143 21.73 -31.60 -19.19
CA PRO A 143 21.62 -32.82 -19.96
C PRO A 143 21.89 -34.03 -19.07
N PRO A 144 20.98 -35.05 -19.07
CA PRO A 144 21.26 -36.25 -18.33
C PRO A 144 22.50 -36.94 -18.96
N GLY A 145 23.56 -37.06 -18.19
CA GLY A 145 24.70 -37.86 -18.58
C GLY A 145 25.91 -37.13 -19.12
N ALA A 146 26.31 -35.97 -18.53
CA ALA A 146 27.69 -35.57 -18.70
C ALA A 146 28.59 -36.53 -17.92
N PRO A 147 29.44 -37.38 -18.60
CA PRO A 147 30.37 -38.23 -17.88
C PRO A 147 31.35 -37.37 -17.11
N GLY A 148 31.55 -37.73 -15.83
CA GLY A 148 32.46 -37.02 -14.94
C GLY A 148 33.86 -36.92 -15.58
N VAL A 149 34.33 -35.69 -15.72
CA VAL A 149 35.73 -35.46 -16.13
C VAL A 149 36.60 -35.91 -14.96
N PRO A 150 37.49 -36.95 -15.16
CA PRO A 150 38.37 -37.38 -14.11
C PRO A 150 39.36 -36.27 -13.77
N GLY A 151 39.56 -36.08 -12.48
CA GLY A 151 40.33 -34.97 -11.92
C GLY A 151 41.72 -34.86 -12.52
N VAL A 152 41.98 -33.69 -13.06
CA VAL A 152 43.35 -33.26 -13.37
C VAL A 152 44.08 -33.00 -12.05
N ARG A 153 44.87 -33.99 -11.61
CA ARG A 153 45.87 -33.83 -10.55
C ARG A 153 46.87 -32.73 -11.02
N ARG A 154 46.82 -31.57 -10.42
CA ARG A 154 47.91 -30.60 -10.51
C ARG A 154 49.12 -31.19 -9.82
N GLY A 155 50.04 -31.68 -10.61
CA GLY A 155 51.38 -32.08 -10.18
C GLY A 155 52.10 -30.87 -9.60
N VAL A 156 52.51 -31.00 -8.36
CA VAL A 156 53.46 -30.11 -7.72
C VAL A 156 54.80 -30.39 -8.33
N ALA A 157 55.23 -29.53 -9.26
CA ALA A 157 56.60 -29.54 -9.78
C ALA A 157 57.51 -28.87 -8.72
N GLY A 158 58.27 -29.70 -7.99
CA GLY A 158 59.33 -29.25 -7.13
C GLY A 158 60.49 -28.68 -7.97
N GLY A 159 60.69 -27.38 -7.91
CA GLY A 159 61.89 -26.72 -8.44
C GLY A 159 63.07 -26.94 -7.52
N ARG A 160 64.07 -27.70 -8.01
CA ARG A 160 65.40 -27.74 -7.43
C ARG A 160 66.19 -26.55 -7.97
N SER A 161 66.74 -25.75 -7.06
CA SER A 161 67.89 -24.83 -7.36
C SER A 161 69.19 -25.60 -7.45
N PRO A 162 70.08 -25.27 -8.35
CA PRO A 162 71.51 -25.54 -8.23
C PRO A 162 72.26 -24.29 -7.78
N GLY A 163 72.97 -24.35 -6.65
CA GLY A 163 74.11 -23.52 -6.39
C GLY A 163 75.39 -24.21 -6.98
N PRO A 164 76.54 -23.66 -6.87
CA PRO A 164 77.11 -22.64 -5.99
C PRO A 164 77.43 -21.33 -6.66
#